data_2a9a5487e50a5d086389b1be9703bc1d
#
_entry.id   2a9a5487e50a5d086389b1be9703bc1d
#
_cell.length_a   1.000
_cell.length_b   1.000
_cell.length_c   1.000
_cell.angle_alpha   90.00
_cell.angle_beta   90.00
_cell.angle_gamma   90.00
#
_symmetry.space_group_name_H-M   'P 1'
#
loop_
_entity.id
_entity.type
_entity.pdbx_description
1 polymer ?
#
loop_
_entity_poly.entity_id
_entity_poly.type
_entity_poly.pdbx_seq_one_letter_code
_entity_poly.pdbx_strand_id
1 'polypeptide(L)'
;LFRSAAVTRETGIDRLTVISAGPPPPNAAELLSSDRIENVIEEALRHYDNVVVDAPPVMGIADAPLIASKVAGTIFVVESRGVRARLGKVAIGRLQNSQAHLLGAILTKFDQKRAHFSYGYDYGYGYGEQKAG
;
A
#
# COMPACT_ATOMS: atom_id res chain seq x y z
N LEU A 1 -12.30 4.08 26.22
CA LEU A 1 -12.31 5.35 25.43
C LEU A 1 -10.92 5.52 24.83
N PHE A 2 -10.79 5.35 23.53
CA PHE A 2 -9.56 5.63 22.79
C PHE A 2 -9.41 7.17 22.71
N ARG A 3 -8.37 7.72 23.32
CA ARG A 3 -8.04 9.14 23.17
C ARG A 3 -7.01 9.26 22.04
N SER A 4 -7.46 9.51 20.83
CA SER A 4 -6.61 9.71 19.64
C SER A 4 -5.50 10.73 19.89
N ALA A 5 -5.81 11.84 20.53
CA ALA A 5 -4.86 12.90 20.87
C ALA A 5 -3.68 12.44 21.78
N ALA A 6 -3.79 11.34 22.50
CA ALA A 6 -2.72 10.85 23.38
C ALA A 6 -1.64 10.03 22.64
N VAL A 7 -1.93 9.55 21.43
CA VAL A 7 -1.03 8.67 20.65
C VAL A 7 -0.64 9.27 19.31
N THR A 8 -1.28 10.35 18.88
CA THR A 8 -0.92 11.10 17.67
C THR A 8 0.30 11.97 17.88
N ARG A 9 1.12 12.07 16.86
CA ARG A 9 2.28 12.97 16.79
C ARG A 9 2.17 13.84 15.55
N GLU A 10 2.31 15.14 15.74
CA GLU A 10 2.48 16.08 14.64
C GLU A 10 3.82 15.80 13.96
N THR A 11 3.84 15.93 12.65
CA THR A 11 5.07 15.85 11.86
C THR A 11 5.51 17.27 11.46
N GLY A 12 6.71 17.43 10.92
CA GLY A 12 7.11 18.71 10.32
C GLY A 12 6.43 19.01 8.97
N ILE A 13 5.49 18.18 8.54
CA ILE A 13 4.76 18.30 7.27
C ILE A 13 3.36 18.81 7.60
N ASP A 14 2.96 19.89 6.93
CA ASP A 14 1.62 20.47 7.11
C ASP A 14 0.52 19.44 6.84
N ARG A 15 -0.49 19.41 7.70
CA ARG A 15 -1.66 18.52 7.63
C ARG A 15 -1.34 17.00 7.68
N LEU A 16 -0.17 16.62 8.16
CA LEU A 16 0.20 15.23 8.36
C LEU A 16 0.43 14.92 9.84
N THR A 17 -0.38 14.04 10.37
CA THR A 17 -0.28 13.49 11.73
C THR A 17 0.01 11.99 11.65
N VAL A 18 0.81 11.46 12.55
CA VAL A 18 1.22 10.05 12.54
C VAL A 18 0.90 9.39 13.88
N ILE A 19 0.44 8.15 13.82
CA ILE A 19 0.35 7.23 14.95
C ILE A 19 1.42 6.15 14.76
N SER A 20 2.35 6.03 15.69
CA SER A 20 3.37 4.97 15.66
C SER A 20 2.76 3.64 16.13
N ALA A 21 3.17 2.53 15.51
CA ALA A 21 2.67 1.19 15.86
C ALA A 21 2.93 0.77 17.30
N GLY A 22 3.96 1.33 17.95
CA GLY A 22 4.37 0.91 19.28
C GLY A 22 5.02 -0.49 19.30
N PRO A 23 5.22 -1.08 20.48
CA PRO A 23 5.74 -2.43 20.59
C PRO A 23 4.69 -3.46 20.12
N PRO A 24 5.12 -4.56 19.44
CA PRO A 24 4.19 -5.56 18.95
C PRO A 24 3.50 -6.27 20.12
N PRO A 25 2.18 -6.35 20.13
CA PRO A 25 1.45 -7.08 21.17
C PRO A 25 1.55 -8.61 20.93
N PRO A 26 1.44 -9.42 21.98
CA PRO A 26 1.53 -10.88 21.86
C PRO A 26 0.36 -11.51 21.07
N ASN A 27 -0.75 -10.80 20.92
CA ASN A 27 -1.97 -11.25 20.25
C ASN A 27 -2.42 -10.29 19.11
N ALA A 28 -1.49 -9.85 18.28
CA ALA A 28 -1.75 -8.87 17.20
C ALA A 28 -2.89 -9.31 16.28
N ALA A 29 -2.91 -10.56 15.83
CA ALA A 29 -3.95 -11.07 14.93
C ALA A 29 -5.35 -11.04 15.57
N GLU A 30 -5.47 -11.33 16.87
CA GLU A 30 -6.74 -11.25 17.61
C GLU A 30 -7.22 -9.79 17.71
N LEU A 31 -6.33 -8.86 18.00
CA LEU A 31 -6.65 -7.44 18.05
C LEU A 31 -7.10 -6.90 16.68
N LEU A 32 -6.43 -7.31 15.60
CA LEU A 32 -6.76 -6.91 14.25
C LEU A 32 -8.04 -7.56 13.71
N SER A 33 -8.39 -8.76 14.15
CA SER A 33 -9.64 -9.43 13.79
C SER A 33 -10.86 -8.86 14.50
N SER A 34 -10.67 -8.20 15.65
CA SER A 34 -11.75 -7.54 16.39
C SER A 34 -12.16 -6.21 15.74
N ASP A 35 -13.29 -5.64 16.17
CA ASP A 35 -13.80 -4.34 15.69
C ASP A 35 -12.96 -3.13 16.17
N ARG A 36 -11.87 -3.38 16.89
CA ARG A 36 -11.05 -2.32 17.49
C ARG A 36 -10.37 -1.46 16.44
N ILE A 37 -9.87 -2.05 15.35
CA ILE A 37 -9.22 -1.30 14.29
C ILE A 37 -10.24 -0.42 13.53
N GLU A 38 -11.43 -0.94 13.30
CA GLU A 38 -12.51 -0.18 12.66
C GLU A 38 -12.89 1.02 13.53
N ASN A 39 -13.08 0.82 14.83
CA ASN A 39 -13.36 1.90 15.78
C ASN A 39 -12.25 2.98 15.80
N VAL A 40 -10.98 2.58 15.69
CA VAL A 40 -9.86 3.51 15.60
C VAL A 40 -9.89 4.31 14.31
N ILE A 41 -10.17 3.66 13.17
CA ILE A 41 -10.28 4.33 11.87
C ILE A 41 -11.47 5.28 11.85
N GLU A 42 -12.63 4.86 12.34
CA GLU A 42 -13.82 5.71 12.43
C GLU A 42 -13.59 6.94 13.31
N GLU A 43 -12.95 6.77 14.46
CA GLU A 43 -12.62 7.89 15.33
C GLU A 43 -11.63 8.85 14.65
N ALA A 44 -10.64 8.33 13.95
CA ALA A 44 -9.69 9.15 13.19
C ALA A 44 -10.38 9.93 12.06
N LEU A 45 -11.32 9.32 11.34
CA LEU A 45 -12.09 9.95 10.25
C LEU A 45 -13.02 11.10 10.72
N ARG A 46 -13.26 11.23 12.03
CA ARG A 46 -13.96 12.40 12.59
C ARG A 46 -13.09 13.65 12.62
N HIS A 47 -11.77 13.48 12.54
CA HIS A 47 -10.79 14.57 12.71
C HIS A 47 -9.91 14.77 11.47
N TYR A 48 -9.83 13.76 10.58
CA TYR A 48 -8.95 13.73 9.41
C TYR A 48 -9.75 13.37 8.15
N ASP A 49 -9.42 14.01 7.04
CA ASP A 49 -10.06 13.76 5.75
C ASP A 49 -9.71 12.35 5.20
N ASN A 50 -8.50 11.87 5.52
CA ASN A 50 -7.99 10.58 5.07
C ASN A 50 -7.21 9.89 6.19
N VAL A 51 -7.37 8.57 6.27
CA VAL A 51 -6.59 7.70 7.16
C VAL A 51 -5.84 6.69 6.29
N VAL A 52 -4.53 6.69 6.39
CA VAL A 52 -3.66 5.74 5.65
C VAL A 52 -3.03 4.79 6.67
N VAL A 53 -3.22 3.49 6.47
CA VAL A 53 -2.62 2.45 7.30
C VAL A 53 -1.44 1.84 6.55
N ASP A 54 -0.22 2.01 7.07
CA ASP A 54 0.97 1.31 6.58
C ASP A 54 0.99 -0.10 7.18
N ALA A 55 0.75 -1.09 6.32
CA ALA A 55 0.60 -2.48 6.71
C ALA A 55 1.88 -3.28 6.43
N PRO A 56 2.16 -4.31 7.24
CA PRO A 56 3.30 -5.19 7.02
C PRO A 56 3.18 -5.99 5.71
N PRO A 57 4.25 -6.69 5.27
CA PRO A 57 4.20 -7.50 4.06
C PRO A 57 3.08 -8.54 4.07
N VAL A 58 2.35 -8.66 2.96
CA VAL A 58 1.21 -9.60 2.80
C VAL A 58 1.65 -11.07 2.98
N MET A 59 2.92 -11.37 2.66
CA MET A 59 3.44 -12.72 2.77
C MET A 59 4.09 -12.95 4.14
N GLY A 60 3.68 -14.01 4.81
CA GLY A 60 4.27 -14.46 6.07
C GLY A 60 3.39 -14.29 7.30
N ILE A 61 2.62 -13.23 7.41
CA ILE A 61 1.73 -12.95 8.55
C ILE A 61 0.30 -12.64 8.09
N ALA A 62 -0.66 -12.72 9.02
CA ALA A 62 -2.08 -12.51 8.72
C ALA A 62 -2.51 -11.04 8.80
N ASP A 63 -1.67 -10.16 9.34
CA ASP A 63 -2.03 -8.79 9.71
C ASP A 63 -2.48 -7.96 8.49
N ALA A 64 -1.73 -7.99 7.40
CA ALA A 64 -2.06 -7.21 6.22
C ALA A 64 -3.41 -7.64 5.58
N PRO A 65 -3.72 -8.92 5.37
CA PRO A 65 -5.05 -9.36 4.95
C PRO A 65 -6.18 -8.96 5.90
N LEU A 66 -5.96 -9.03 7.22
CA LEU A 66 -6.95 -8.62 8.23
C LEU A 66 -7.23 -7.11 8.17
N ILE A 67 -6.18 -6.29 8.08
CA ILE A 67 -6.33 -4.84 7.92
C ILE A 67 -7.04 -4.52 6.61
N ALA A 68 -6.62 -5.17 5.52
CA ALA A 68 -7.15 -4.93 4.18
C ALA A 68 -8.65 -5.23 4.06
N SER A 69 -9.18 -6.16 4.85
CA SER A 69 -10.62 -6.47 4.89
C SER A 69 -11.46 -5.42 5.62
N LYS A 70 -10.83 -4.53 6.39
CA LYS A 70 -11.49 -3.56 7.29
C LYS A 70 -11.35 -2.09 6.82
N VAL A 71 -10.68 -1.86 5.71
CA VAL A 71 -10.48 -0.51 5.15
C VAL A 71 -11.30 -0.32 3.87
N ALA A 72 -11.62 0.93 3.54
CA ALA A 72 -12.39 1.26 2.35
C ALA A 72 -11.69 0.89 1.02
N GLY A 73 -10.36 0.84 1.02
CA GLY A 73 -9.59 0.44 -0.15
C GLY A 73 -8.14 0.12 0.17
N THR A 74 -7.55 -0.78 -0.61
CA THR A 74 -6.18 -1.26 -0.45
C THR A 74 -5.37 -1.03 -1.72
N ILE A 75 -4.19 -0.45 -1.57
CA ILE A 75 -3.20 -0.34 -2.64
C ILE A 75 -2.09 -1.36 -2.37
N PHE A 76 -1.85 -2.25 -3.33
CA PHE A 76 -0.78 -3.24 -3.24
C PHE A 76 0.53 -2.65 -3.74
N VAL A 77 1.51 -2.48 -2.83
CA VAL A 77 2.83 -1.96 -3.19
C VAL A 77 3.79 -3.12 -3.42
N VAL A 78 4.47 -3.12 -4.57
CA VAL A 78 5.43 -4.16 -4.95
C VAL A 78 6.73 -3.55 -5.47
N GLU A 79 7.86 -4.11 -5.06
CA GLU A 79 9.18 -3.70 -5.54
C GLU A 79 9.54 -4.41 -6.83
N SER A 80 9.97 -3.66 -7.86
CA SER A 80 10.21 -4.19 -9.21
C SER A 80 11.29 -5.27 -9.28
N ARG A 81 12.19 -5.35 -8.31
CA ARG A 81 13.31 -6.30 -8.27
C ARG A 81 13.27 -7.27 -7.10
N GLY A 82 12.37 -7.05 -6.15
CA GLY A 82 12.31 -7.81 -4.90
C GLY A 82 11.42 -9.05 -4.97
N VAL A 83 10.45 -9.06 -5.87
CA VAL A 83 9.41 -10.08 -5.86
C VAL A 83 9.25 -10.74 -7.24
N ARG A 84 9.33 -12.08 -7.27
CA ARG A 84 8.96 -12.84 -8.48
C ARG A 84 7.47 -12.64 -8.76
N ALA A 85 7.08 -12.45 -10.02
CA ALA A 85 5.69 -12.23 -10.42
C ALA A 85 4.72 -13.28 -9.85
N ARG A 86 5.17 -14.54 -9.70
CA ARG A 86 4.40 -15.61 -9.07
C ARG A 86 4.04 -15.29 -7.61
N LEU A 87 4.98 -14.75 -6.83
CA LEU A 87 4.73 -14.38 -5.43
C LEU A 87 3.79 -13.17 -5.34
N GLY A 88 3.90 -12.22 -6.26
CA GLY A 88 2.96 -11.10 -6.37
C GLY A 88 1.52 -11.58 -6.61
N LYS A 89 1.32 -12.54 -7.52
CA LYS A 89 0.00 -13.15 -7.76
C LYS A 89 -0.54 -13.86 -6.52
N VAL A 90 0.30 -14.59 -5.78
CA VAL A 90 -0.10 -15.24 -4.53
C VAL A 90 -0.50 -14.21 -3.47
N ALA A 91 0.25 -13.12 -3.34
CA ALA A 91 -0.07 -12.04 -2.40
C ALA A 91 -1.42 -11.38 -2.73
N ILE A 92 -1.66 -11.06 -4.01
CA ILE A 92 -2.95 -10.53 -4.47
C ILE A 92 -4.09 -11.52 -4.17
N GLY A 93 -3.90 -12.80 -4.46
CA GLY A 93 -4.91 -13.82 -4.13
C GLY A 93 -5.22 -13.90 -2.64
N ARG A 94 -4.23 -13.71 -1.75
CA ARG A 94 -4.46 -13.65 -0.30
C ARG A 94 -5.31 -12.46 0.10
N LEU A 95 -5.05 -11.29 -0.47
CA LEU A 95 -5.85 -10.08 -0.23
C LEU A 95 -7.28 -10.25 -0.73
N GLN A 96 -7.47 -10.83 -1.92
CA GLN A 96 -8.80 -11.11 -2.47
C GLN A 96 -9.57 -12.12 -1.62
N ASN A 97 -8.92 -13.16 -1.12
CA ASN A 97 -9.53 -14.16 -0.24
C ASN A 97 -9.93 -13.58 1.12
N SER A 98 -9.29 -12.50 1.58
CA SER A 98 -9.70 -11.76 2.77
C SER A 98 -10.79 -10.73 2.50
N GLN A 99 -11.37 -10.70 1.31
CA GLN A 99 -12.37 -9.73 0.88
C GLN A 99 -11.87 -8.27 0.83
N ALA A 100 -10.56 -8.08 0.69
CA ALA A 100 -9.96 -6.75 0.55
C ALA A 100 -10.44 -6.07 -0.73
N HIS A 101 -10.84 -4.81 -0.64
CA HIS A 101 -11.16 -3.98 -1.80
C HIS A 101 -9.86 -3.44 -2.41
N LEU A 102 -9.32 -4.13 -3.42
CA LEU A 102 -8.11 -3.73 -4.12
C LEU A 102 -8.40 -2.60 -5.11
N LEU A 103 -7.84 -1.42 -4.86
CA LEU A 103 -7.91 -0.25 -5.75
C LEU A 103 -6.91 -0.35 -6.90
N GLY A 104 -5.78 -1.02 -6.67
CA GLY A 104 -4.72 -1.17 -7.67
C GLY A 104 -3.38 -1.57 -7.05
N ALA A 105 -2.32 -1.46 -7.86
CA ALA A 105 -0.95 -1.74 -7.44
C ALA A 105 0.01 -0.62 -7.83
N ILE A 106 1.04 -0.40 -6.99
CA ILE A 106 2.13 0.53 -7.25
C ILE A 106 3.43 -0.27 -7.36
N LEU A 107 4.14 -0.08 -8.48
CA LEU A 107 5.47 -0.64 -8.68
C LEU A 107 6.52 0.38 -8.22
N THR A 108 7.27 0.02 -7.17
CA THR A 108 8.36 0.85 -6.65
C THR A 108 9.73 0.40 -7.16
N LYS A 109 10.75 1.24 -7.02
CA LYS A 109 12.14 0.99 -7.44
C LYS A 109 12.25 0.55 -8.92
N PHE A 110 11.36 1.06 -9.76
CA PHE A 110 11.37 0.78 -11.19
C PHE A 110 12.51 1.54 -11.87
N ASP A 111 13.37 0.81 -12.60
CA ASP A 111 14.48 1.36 -13.36
C ASP A 111 14.13 1.37 -14.87
N GLN A 112 13.71 2.53 -15.34
CA GLN A 112 13.29 2.73 -16.72
C GLN A 112 14.41 2.44 -17.74
N LYS A 113 15.66 2.73 -17.40
CA LYS A 113 16.81 2.51 -18.31
C LYS A 113 17.03 1.03 -18.60
N ARG A 114 16.73 0.15 -17.65
CA ARG A 114 16.85 -1.31 -17.82
C ARG A 114 15.60 -1.96 -18.41
N ALA A 115 14.44 -1.34 -18.27
CA ALA A 115 13.20 -1.85 -18.86
C ALA A 115 13.24 -1.78 -20.39
N HIS A 116 13.87 -0.76 -20.98
CA HIS A 116 14.07 -0.63 -22.42
C HIS A 116 14.92 -1.77 -23.02
N PHE A 117 15.83 -2.35 -22.27
CA PHE A 117 16.64 -3.49 -22.74
C PHE A 117 15.88 -4.82 -22.77
N SER A 118 14.79 -4.96 -22.02
CA SER A 118 14.04 -6.22 -21.89
C SER A 118 12.82 -6.32 -22.81
N TYR A 119 12.30 -5.19 -23.28
CA TYR A 119 11.21 -5.12 -24.25
C TYR A 119 11.72 -4.42 -25.51
N GLY A 120 12.30 -5.23 -26.40
CA GLY A 120 12.74 -4.79 -27.71
C GLY A 120 11.56 -4.45 -28.64
N TYR A 121 10.84 -3.40 -28.34
CA TYR A 121 9.92 -2.75 -29.26
C TYR A 121 10.41 -1.31 -29.48
N ASP A 122 11.16 -1.17 -30.54
CA ASP A 122 11.53 0.08 -31.19
C ASP A 122 10.25 0.75 -31.75
N TYR A 123 9.63 1.63 -30.98
CA TYR A 123 8.71 2.61 -31.53
C TYR A 123 9.52 3.82 -31.98
N GLY A 124 10.20 3.66 -33.11
CA GLY A 124 10.79 4.76 -33.86
C GLY A 124 9.71 5.69 -34.40
N TYR A 125 9.36 6.73 -33.66
CA TYR A 125 8.70 7.89 -34.23
C TYR A 125 9.74 8.67 -35.07
N GLY A 126 9.87 8.25 -36.33
CA GLY A 126 10.59 9.03 -37.36
C GLY A 126 9.80 10.29 -37.70
N TYR A 127 10.17 11.42 -37.14
CA TYR A 127 9.83 12.72 -37.73
C TYR A 127 10.65 12.87 -39.00
N GLY A 128 9.96 12.76 -40.14
CA GLY A 128 10.55 13.03 -41.45
C GLY A 128 10.91 14.52 -41.57
N GLU A 129 12.20 14.81 -41.69
CA GLU A 129 12.67 16.08 -42.22
C GLU A 129 12.38 16.12 -43.74
N GLN A 130 11.45 16.98 -44.17
CA GLN A 130 11.34 17.39 -45.55
C GLN A 130 12.50 18.34 -45.87
N LYS A 131 13.50 17.85 -46.62
CA LYS A 131 14.43 18.71 -47.34
C LYS A 131 13.74 19.28 -48.55
N ALA A 132 13.54 20.60 -48.54
CA ALA A 132 13.26 21.38 -49.76
C ALA A 132 14.51 21.45 -50.62
N GLY A 133 14.41 21.04 -51.88
CA GLY A 133 15.32 21.34 -52.98
C GLY A 133 14.83 22.56 -53.75
#